data_d0a77077d111a2db395a217c146e82f6
#
_entry.id   d0a77077d111a2db395a217c146e82f6
#
_cell.length_a   1.000
_cell.length_b   1.000
_cell.length_c   1.000
_cell.angle_alpha   90.00
_cell.angle_beta   90.00
_cell.angle_gamma   90.00
#
_symmetry.space_group_name_H-M   'P 1'
#
loop_
_entity.id
_entity.type
_entity.pdbx_description
1 polymer ?
#
loop_
_entity_poly.entity_id
_entity_poly.type
_entity_poly.pdbx_seq_one_letter_code
_entity_poly.pdbx_strand_id
1 'polypeptide(L)'
;MSGNHNGNIDRAFAIIEAAKEAGADAVKMQTYTADTITIDHDGPGFTIEGGLWDGRTLHELYEEAHTPWDWRQALFDKAREVGIVLFSAPFDPTAVEFLESLDAPAYKIASFEAIDLPLIAKTASTGKPIIISTGMADLPEIEEAVGAARNAGAQEILVLHCVSGYPAPASDSNLATIPDLARKLGVPVGLSDHTLGTAVPIAAIAQGAVLIEKHLTLDRDDGGPDAAFSLEPDELKGLVDGVRTAWQAFGKPHYERKESEKGNVIFRRSLYVVEDIDDNGVFTNRNVRSIRPGFGLPPKHLPEILGRRATRALKRGDPLDWDMVGDA
;
A
#
# COMPACT_ATOMS: atom_id res chain seq x y z
N MET A 1 16.40 -0.71 -3.92
CA MET A 1 17.82 -1.00 -3.60
C MET A 1 18.62 0.31 -3.45
N SER A 2 18.53 1.22 -4.45
CA SER A 2 19.30 2.49 -4.41
C SER A 2 20.78 2.25 -4.07
N GLY A 3 21.42 3.13 -3.27
CA GLY A 3 22.84 2.99 -2.85
C GLY A 3 23.12 1.94 -1.77
N ASN A 4 22.12 1.19 -1.29
CA ASN A 4 22.27 0.22 -0.19
C ASN A 4 23.16 -1.00 -0.50
N HIS A 5 23.59 -1.15 -1.75
CA HIS A 5 24.59 -2.15 -2.13
C HIS A 5 25.99 -1.81 -1.63
N ASN A 6 26.25 -0.59 -1.15
CA ASN A 6 27.53 -0.15 -0.56
C ASN A 6 28.74 -0.50 -1.43
N GLY A 7 28.65 -0.32 -2.77
CA GLY A 7 29.72 -0.61 -3.72
C GLY A 7 30.08 -2.10 -3.86
N ASN A 8 29.19 -3.02 -3.45
CA ASN A 8 29.45 -4.47 -3.48
C ASN A 8 28.33 -5.19 -4.25
N ILE A 9 28.68 -5.87 -5.35
CA ILE A 9 27.75 -6.58 -6.21
C ILE A 9 27.10 -7.78 -5.50
N ASP A 10 27.83 -8.49 -4.64
CA ASP A 10 27.28 -9.64 -3.90
C ASP A 10 26.21 -9.16 -2.90
N ARG A 11 26.39 -7.97 -2.32
CA ARG A 11 25.38 -7.34 -1.48
C ARG A 11 24.16 -6.93 -2.31
N ALA A 12 24.33 -6.43 -3.52
CA ALA A 12 23.23 -6.13 -4.42
C ALA A 12 22.42 -7.39 -4.78
N PHE A 13 23.10 -8.52 -5.02
CA PHE A 13 22.43 -9.82 -5.22
C PHE A 13 21.65 -10.26 -3.98
N ALA A 14 22.25 -10.15 -2.80
CA ALA A 14 21.59 -10.49 -1.55
C ALA A 14 20.36 -9.61 -1.27
N ILE A 15 20.38 -8.32 -1.62
CA ILE A 15 19.19 -7.44 -1.52
C ILE A 15 18.06 -7.91 -2.46
N ILE A 16 18.40 -8.34 -3.68
CA ILE A 16 17.41 -8.88 -4.65
C ILE A 16 16.78 -10.16 -4.10
N GLU A 17 17.60 -11.07 -3.55
CA GLU A 17 17.11 -12.30 -2.91
C GLU A 17 16.23 -12.00 -1.69
N ALA A 18 16.68 -11.14 -0.79
CA ALA A 18 15.93 -10.75 0.40
C ALA A 18 14.58 -10.10 0.05
N ALA A 19 14.53 -9.26 -0.98
CA ALA A 19 13.28 -8.68 -1.47
C ALA A 19 12.31 -9.77 -1.96
N LYS A 20 12.83 -10.76 -2.71
CA LYS A 20 12.01 -11.91 -3.16
C LYS A 20 11.49 -12.73 -2.01
N GLU A 21 12.34 -13.06 -1.05
CA GLU A 21 11.99 -13.85 0.14
C GLU A 21 10.97 -13.14 1.02
N ALA A 22 11.09 -11.82 1.17
CA ALA A 22 10.11 -10.98 1.85
C ALA A 22 8.76 -10.92 1.10
N GLY A 23 8.71 -11.36 -0.16
CA GLY A 23 7.49 -11.40 -0.97
C GLY A 23 7.20 -10.12 -1.74
N ALA A 24 8.18 -9.25 -1.93
CA ALA A 24 8.05 -8.10 -2.84
C ALA A 24 7.79 -8.56 -4.28
N ASP A 25 7.04 -7.75 -5.02
CA ASP A 25 6.70 -8.05 -6.42
C ASP A 25 7.80 -7.61 -7.38
N ALA A 26 8.56 -6.57 -7.02
CA ALA A 26 9.65 -6.04 -7.85
C ALA A 26 10.75 -5.37 -7.00
N VAL A 27 11.93 -5.28 -7.58
CA VAL A 27 13.05 -4.48 -7.09
C VAL A 27 13.30 -3.32 -8.05
N LYS A 28 13.52 -2.14 -7.52
CA LYS A 28 13.94 -0.97 -8.27
C LYS A 28 15.40 -0.64 -7.95
N MET A 29 16.20 -0.38 -8.98
CA MET A 29 17.51 0.22 -8.88
C MET A 29 17.54 1.61 -9.52
N GLN A 30 18.69 2.28 -9.50
CA GLN A 30 18.91 3.58 -10.13
C GLN A 30 20.00 3.47 -11.19
N THR A 31 19.87 4.18 -12.31
CA THR A 31 20.85 4.18 -13.41
C THR A 31 21.30 5.58 -13.70
N TYR A 32 22.44 5.95 -13.17
CA TYR A 32 23.18 7.20 -13.41
C TYR A 32 24.67 6.98 -13.13
N THR A 33 25.49 7.94 -13.51
CA THR A 33 26.83 8.19 -12.96
C THR A 33 26.82 9.55 -12.27
N ALA A 34 27.79 9.85 -11.42
CA ALA A 34 27.86 11.17 -10.80
C ALA A 34 27.86 12.30 -11.85
N ASP A 35 28.59 12.09 -12.97
CA ASP A 35 28.68 13.07 -14.06
C ASP A 35 27.40 13.23 -14.90
N THR A 36 26.45 12.25 -14.86
CA THR A 36 25.18 12.37 -15.59
C THR A 36 24.08 13.04 -14.78
N ILE A 37 24.25 13.16 -13.46
CA ILE A 37 23.26 13.74 -12.55
C ILE A 37 23.73 15.08 -11.96
N THR A 38 25.05 15.32 -11.87
CA THR A 38 25.65 16.57 -11.40
C THR A 38 27.02 16.77 -12.03
N ILE A 39 27.82 17.69 -11.51
CA ILE A 39 29.21 17.92 -11.89
C ILE A 39 30.09 17.91 -10.65
N ASP A 40 31.39 17.58 -10.82
CA ASP A 40 32.41 17.70 -9.75
C ASP A 40 32.71 19.18 -9.47
N HIS A 41 32.01 19.71 -8.45
CA HIS A 41 32.09 21.11 -8.05
C HIS A 41 31.76 21.28 -6.58
N ASP A 42 32.44 22.18 -5.89
CA ASP A 42 32.26 22.47 -4.46
C ASP A 42 31.66 23.85 -4.18
N GLY A 43 31.23 24.56 -5.23
CA GLY A 43 30.61 25.89 -5.12
C GLY A 43 29.19 25.88 -4.54
N PRO A 44 28.61 27.06 -4.37
CA PRO A 44 27.26 27.19 -3.80
C PRO A 44 26.22 26.34 -4.53
N GLY A 45 25.44 25.57 -3.75
CA GLY A 45 24.41 24.66 -4.28
C GLY A 45 24.91 23.26 -4.64
N PHE A 46 26.22 23.01 -4.67
CA PHE A 46 26.80 21.68 -4.91
C PHE A 46 27.26 20.99 -3.63
N THR A 47 27.36 21.72 -2.52
CA THR A 47 27.58 21.17 -1.18
C THR A 47 26.25 21.08 -0.45
N ILE A 48 25.97 19.91 0.15
CA ILE A 48 24.72 19.65 0.88
C ILE A 48 24.81 20.30 2.25
N GLU A 49 23.81 21.09 2.60
CA GLU A 49 23.69 21.73 3.91
C GLU A 49 22.57 21.08 4.72
N GLY A 50 22.93 20.47 5.83
CA GLY A 50 22.00 19.80 6.75
C GLY A 50 21.55 18.39 6.30
N GLY A 51 20.84 17.70 7.21
CA GLY A 51 20.34 16.36 6.97
C GLY A 51 21.41 15.26 7.08
N LEU A 52 21.10 14.09 6.49
CA LEU A 52 21.94 12.90 6.58
C LEU A 52 23.30 13.03 5.87
N TRP A 53 23.39 13.89 4.87
CA TRP A 53 24.55 14.02 3.98
C TRP A 53 25.27 15.36 4.14
N ASP A 54 25.07 16.04 5.27
CA ASP A 54 25.61 17.37 5.57
C ASP A 54 27.13 17.45 5.33
N GLY A 55 27.55 18.50 4.62
CA GLY A 55 28.96 18.78 4.31
C GLY A 55 29.54 17.99 3.13
N ARG A 56 28.81 17.07 2.52
CA ARG A 56 29.25 16.35 1.31
C ARG A 56 28.93 17.15 0.06
N THR A 57 29.73 16.99 -1.01
CA THR A 57 29.29 17.46 -2.33
C THR A 57 28.30 16.49 -2.95
N LEU A 58 27.44 16.98 -3.84
CA LEU A 58 26.51 16.13 -4.60
C LEU A 58 27.25 15.07 -5.40
N HIS A 59 28.38 15.45 -6.03
CA HIS A 59 29.18 14.52 -6.83
C HIS A 59 29.75 13.37 -5.99
N GLU A 60 30.35 13.66 -4.83
CA GLU A 60 30.85 12.62 -3.90
C GLU A 60 29.77 11.69 -3.42
N LEU A 61 28.59 12.22 -3.12
CA LEU A 61 27.44 11.39 -2.69
C LEU A 61 26.99 10.47 -3.82
N TYR A 62 26.84 10.99 -5.03
CA TYR A 62 26.37 10.20 -6.16
C TYR A 62 27.42 9.22 -6.67
N GLU A 63 28.71 9.53 -6.56
CA GLU A 63 29.78 8.57 -6.86
C GLU A 63 29.78 7.38 -5.91
N GLU A 64 29.48 7.58 -4.62
CA GLU A 64 29.30 6.49 -3.66
C GLU A 64 28.00 5.70 -3.89
N ALA A 65 26.91 6.39 -4.18
CA ALA A 65 25.57 5.78 -4.21
C ALA A 65 25.23 5.11 -5.55
N HIS A 66 25.92 5.48 -6.66
CA HIS A 66 25.56 4.95 -7.98
C HIS A 66 25.79 3.43 -8.06
N THR A 67 24.95 2.76 -8.81
CA THR A 67 25.17 1.35 -9.16
C THR A 67 26.05 1.29 -10.39
N PRO A 68 27.26 0.67 -10.35
CA PRO A 68 28.13 0.55 -11.51
C PRO A 68 27.42 -0.05 -12.74
N TRP A 69 27.63 0.54 -13.90
CA TRP A 69 26.93 0.14 -15.12
C TRP A 69 27.30 -1.26 -15.60
N ASP A 70 28.50 -1.71 -15.35
CA ASP A 70 28.98 -3.06 -15.68
C ASP A 70 28.30 -4.18 -14.87
N TRP A 71 27.67 -3.86 -13.74
CA TRP A 71 26.89 -4.82 -12.95
C TRP A 71 25.51 -5.12 -13.54
N ARG A 72 24.99 -4.25 -14.39
CA ARG A 72 23.56 -4.25 -14.77
C ARG A 72 23.09 -5.57 -15.35
N GLN A 73 23.85 -6.12 -16.31
CA GLN A 73 23.50 -7.42 -16.90
C GLN A 73 23.41 -8.50 -15.81
N ALA A 74 24.39 -8.57 -14.91
CA ALA A 74 24.41 -9.55 -13.83
C ALA A 74 23.24 -9.36 -12.85
N LEU A 75 22.84 -8.10 -12.54
CA LEU A 75 21.68 -7.81 -11.70
C LEU A 75 20.36 -8.25 -12.34
N PHE A 76 20.18 -7.99 -13.64
CA PHE A 76 18.99 -8.46 -14.37
C PHE A 76 18.98 -9.99 -14.47
N ASP A 77 20.12 -10.64 -14.68
CA ASP A 77 20.23 -12.10 -14.70
C ASP A 77 19.89 -12.69 -13.34
N LYS A 78 20.39 -12.10 -12.26
CA LYS A 78 20.07 -12.51 -10.89
C LYS A 78 18.58 -12.37 -10.56
N ALA A 79 17.98 -11.26 -10.95
CA ALA A 79 16.54 -11.06 -10.75
C ALA A 79 15.70 -12.09 -11.50
N ARG A 80 16.09 -12.44 -12.74
CA ARG A 80 15.46 -13.52 -13.52
C ARG A 80 15.63 -14.89 -12.87
N GLU A 81 16.83 -15.19 -12.35
CA GLU A 81 17.13 -16.43 -11.63
C GLU A 81 16.21 -16.63 -10.44
N VAL A 82 16.06 -15.60 -9.58
CA VAL A 82 15.22 -15.68 -8.37
C VAL A 82 13.73 -15.44 -8.65
N GLY A 83 13.38 -15.04 -9.87
CA GLY A 83 12.00 -14.85 -10.31
C GLY A 83 11.34 -13.61 -9.71
N ILE A 84 12.05 -12.48 -9.69
CA ILE A 84 11.51 -11.16 -9.31
C ILE A 84 11.70 -10.17 -10.45
N VAL A 85 10.77 -9.23 -10.61
CA VAL A 85 10.90 -8.14 -11.59
C VAL A 85 12.00 -7.18 -11.12
N LEU A 86 12.94 -6.85 -12.00
CA LEU A 86 13.91 -5.77 -11.78
C LEU A 86 13.69 -4.68 -12.81
N PHE A 87 13.57 -3.43 -12.37
CA PHE A 87 13.48 -2.25 -13.23
C PHE A 87 14.33 -1.11 -12.65
N SER A 88 14.43 0.00 -13.37
CA SER A 88 15.33 1.07 -12.96
C SER A 88 14.73 2.46 -13.13
N ALA A 89 15.29 3.41 -12.36
CA ALA A 89 15.14 4.84 -12.60
C ALA A 89 16.31 5.34 -13.43
N PRO A 90 16.14 5.76 -14.70
CA PRO A 90 17.13 6.52 -15.45
C PRO A 90 17.13 7.98 -14.99
N PHE A 91 18.28 8.63 -15.01
CA PHE A 91 18.43 10.04 -14.68
C PHE A 91 18.88 10.91 -15.86
N ASP A 92 19.12 10.28 -17.00
CA ASP A 92 19.52 10.95 -18.24
C ASP A 92 19.15 10.08 -19.47
N PRO A 93 19.17 10.64 -20.69
CA PRO A 93 18.82 9.89 -21.89
C PRO A 93 19.72 8.68 -22.19
N THR A 94 21.01 8.73 -21.81
CA THR A 94 21.93 7.60 -22.04
C THR A 94 21.60 6.41 -21.15
N ALA A 95 21.13 6.67 -19.93
CA ALA A 95 20.62 5.64 -19.03
C ALA A 95 19.38 4.95 -19.60
N VAL A 96 18.47 5.69 -20.28
CA VAL A 96 17.32 5.09 -20.96
C VAL A 96 17.79 4.16 -22.08
N GLU A 97 18.71 4.60 -22.94
CA GLU A 97 19.24 3.80 -24.04
C GLU A 97 19.96 2.53 -23.53
N PHE A 98 20.71 2.67 -22.47
CA PHE A 98 21.37 1.53 -21.84
C PHE A 98 20.36 0.51 -21.27
N LEU A 99 19.33 0.95 -20.57
CA LEU A 99 18.30 0.09 -20.02
C LEU A 99 17.45 -0.59 -21.10
N GLU A 100 17.23 0.06 -22.25
CA GLU A 100 16.62 -0.58 -23.42
C GLU A 100 17.47 -1.73 -23.94
N SER A 101 18.79 -1.61 -23.94
CA SER A 101 19.68 -2.70 -24.36
C SER A 101 19.63 -3.93 -23.46
N LEU A 102 19.15 -3.77 -22.21
CA LEU A 102 18.95 -4.82 -21.22
C LEU A 102 17.51 -5.36 -21.15
N ASP A 103 16.62 -4.82 -22.01
CA ASP A 103 15.19 -5.12 -22.02
C ASP A 103 14.52 -4.87 -20.67
N ALA A 104 14.79 -3.70 -20.06
CA ALA A 104 14.13 -3.30 -18.80
C ALA A 104 12.60 -3.31 -18.98
N PRO A 105 11.83 -3.94 -18.07
CA PRO A 105 10.39 -4.13 -18.25
C PRO A 105 9.54 -2.88 -17.97
N ALA A 106 10.09 -1.90 -17.25
CA ALA A 106 9.42 -0.65 -16.86
C ALA A 106 10.45 0.40 -16.46
N TYR A 107 10.00 1.63 -16.38
CA TYR A 107 10.83 2.77 -16.00
C TYR A 107 10.26 3.57 -14.84
N LYS A 108 11.14 4.13 -14.02
CA LYS A 108 10.79 5.04 -12.94
C LYS A 108 11.38 6.42 -13.19
N ILE A 109 10.57 7.44 -13.12
CA ILE A 109 11.03 8.83 -12.97
C ILE A 109 11.07 9.14 -11.48
N ALA A 110 12.24 9.43 -10.95
CA ALA A 110 12.40 9.78 -9.56
C ALA A 110 11.83 11.18 -9.28
N SER A 111 11.64 11.50 -8.00
CA SER A 111 10.87 12.70 -7.63
C SER A 111 11.53 14.02 -8.02
N PHE A 112 12.87 14.07 -8.02
CA PHE A 112 13.60 15.27 -8.45
C PHE A 112 13.55 15.48 -9.97
N GLU A 113 13.32 14.42 -10.74
CA GLU A 113 13.21 14.42 -12.21
C GLU A 113 11.76 14.60 -12.69
N ALA A 114 10.78 14.78 -11.78
CA ALA A 114 9.38 14.98 -12.15
C ALA A 114 9.15 16.21 -13.05
N ILE A 115 10.06 17.16 -13.02
CA ILE A 115 10.04 18.38 -13.85
C ILE A 115 10.91 18.28 -15.11
N ASP A 116 11.66 17.18 -15.29
CA ASP A 116 12.46 16.96 -16.50
C ASP A 116 11.58 16.35 -17.61
N LEU A 117 10.78 17.21 -18.24
CA LEU A 117 9.85 16.79 -19.29
C LEU A 117 10.57 16.13 -20.50
N PRO A 118 11.78 16.56 -20.92
CA PRO A 118 12.56 15.86 -21.94
C PRO A 118 12.92 14.42 -21.56
N LEU A 119 13.38 14.17 -20.33
CA LEU A 119 13.68 12.82 -19.85
C LEU A 119 12.41 11.96 -19.77
N ILE A 120 11.31 12.52 -19.28
CA ILE A 120 10.01 11.86 -19.23
C ILE A 120 9.55 11.46 -20.64
N ALA A 121 9.64 12.38 -21.61
CA ALA A 121 9.25 12.11 -22.99
C ALA A 121 10.15 11.03 -23.65
N LYS A 122 11.47 11.09 -23.43
CA LYS A 122 12.41 10.07 -23.92
C LYS A 122 12.08 8.70 -23.34
N THR A 123 11.84 8.62 -22.01
CA THR A 123 11.49 7.39 -21.32
C THR A 123 10.15 6.84 -21.81
N ALA A 124 9.14 7.67 -21.92
CA ALA A 124 7.81 7.29 -22.40
C ALA A 124 7.81 6.81 -23.86
N SER A 125 8.72 7.35 -24.72
CA SER A 125 8.86 6.94 -26.12
C SER A 125 9.32 5.49 -26.31
N THR A 126 9.81 4.82 -25.26
CA THR A 126 10.12 3.38 -25.28
C THR A 126 8.87 2.50 -25.42
N GLY A 127 7.68 3.04 -25.09
CA GLY A 127 6.41 2.31 -25.09
C GLY A 127 6.22 1.37 -23.90
N LYS A 128 7.16 1.36 -22.96
CA LYS A 128 7.08 0.55 -21.74
C LYS A 128 6.37 1.31 -20.60
N PRO A 129 5.85 0.61 -19.57
CA PRO A 129 5.24 1.23 -18.40
C PRO A 129 6.15 2.25 -17.74
N ILE A 130 5.60 3.42 -17.40
CA ILE A 130 6.32 4.49 -16.73
C ILE A 130 5.68 4.81 -15.37
N ILE A 131 6.50 4.89 -14.33
CA ILE A 131 6.10 5.22 -12.96
C ILE A 131 6.74 6.57 -12.62
N ILE A 132 5.95 7.57 -12.23
CA ILE A 132 6.42 8.92 -11.92
C ILE A 132 6.18 9.24 -10.45
N SER A 133 7.23 9.52 -9.68
CA SER A 133 7.09 10.06 -8.31
C SER A 133 6.94 11.56 -8.33
N THR A 134 6.02 12.07 -7.47
CA THR A 134 5.68 13.50 -7.44
C THR A 134 6.69 14.33 -6.64
N GLY A 135 7.17 13.80 -5.50
CA GLY A 135 8.11 14.52 -4.61
C GLY A 135 7.59 15.91 -4.23
N MET A 136 8.42 16.93 -4.46
CA MET A 136 8.12 18.33 -4.21
C MET A 136 7.45 19.05 -5.40
N ALA A 137 7.09 18.33 -6.48
CA ALA A 137 6.36 18.91 -7.61
C ALA A 137 4.96 19.35 -7.17
N ASP A 138 4.53 20.51 -7.62
CA ASP A 138 3.16 20.97 -7.44
C ASP A 138 2.19 20.31 -8.44
N LEU A 139 0.89 20.55 -8.28
CA LEU A 139 -0.10 19.91 -9.14
C LEU A 139 0.06 20.25 -10.63
N PRO A 140 0.29 21.52 -11.04
CA PRO A 140 0.60 21.86 -12.43
C PRO A 140 1.81 21.10 -12.99
N GLU A 141 2.91 21.00 -12.23
CA GLU A 141 4.11 20.27 -12.64
C GLU A 141 3.83 18.77 -12.81
N ILE A 142 3.03 18.18 -11.91
CA ILE A 142 2.61 16.77 -12.04
C ILE A 142 1.73 16.56 -13.28
N GLU A 143 0.81 17.49 -13.56
CA GLU A 143 -0.02 17.44 -14.76
C GLU A 143 0.81 17.57 -16.05
N GLU A 144 1.84 18.43 -16.06
CA GLU A 144 2.80 18.56 -17.15
C GLU A 144 3.60 17.27 -17.35
N ALA A 145 4.10 16.64 -16.27
CA ALA A 145 4.83 15.38 -16.32
C ALA A 145 4.01 14.25 -16.96
N VAL A 146 2.76 14.08 -16.49
CA VAL A 146 1.84 13.07 -17.03
C VAL A 146 1.45 13.41 -18.47
N GLY A 147 1.27 14.71 -18.79
CA GLY A 147 1.01 15.20 -20.14
C GLY A 147 2.16 14.89 -21.09
N ALA A 148 3.40 15.14 -20.67
CA ALA A 148 4.62 14.84 -21.45
C ALA A 148 4.72 13.33 -21.75
N ALA A 149 4.49 12.48 -20.75
CA ALA A 149 4.50 11.03 -20.93
C ALA A 149 3.42 10.58 -21.94
N ARG A 150 2.17 11.08 -21.82
CA ARG A 150 1.08 10.77 -22.77
C ARG A 150 1.39 11.22 -24.18
N ASN A 151 1.88 12.45 -24.34
CA ASN A 151 2.21 13.01 -25.63
C ASN A 151 3.35 12.28 -26.33
N ALA A 152 4.26 11.69 -25.57
CA ALA A 152 5.34 10.83 -26.07
C ALA A 152 4.91 9.38 -26.34
N GLY A 153 3.65 9.02 -26.09
CA GLY A 153 3.08 7.72 -26.46
C GLY A 153 2.96 6.70 -25.33
N ALA A 154 3.22 7.07 -24.06
CA ALA A 154 3.04 6.17 -22.95
C ALA A 154 1.57 5.71 -22.85
N GLN A 155 1.37 4.39 -22.83
CA GLN A 155 0.06 3.76 -22.65
C GLN A 155 -0.22 3.43 -21.19
N GLU A 156 0.81 3.11 -20.42
CA GLU A 156 0.73 2.69 -19.03
C GLU A 156 1.53 3.68 -18.16
N ILE A 157 0.79 4.53 -17.45
CA ILE A 157 1.35 5.54 -16.54
C ILE A 157 0.82 5.29 -15.14
N LEU A 158 1.70 5.25 -14.16
CA LEU A 158 1.39 5.20 -12.75
C LEU A 158 2.10 6.37 -12.05
N VAL A 159 1.39 7.06 -11.17
CA VAL A 159 1.95 8.15 -10.37
C VAL A 159 2.13 7.68 -8.92
N LEU A 160 3.26 8.00 -8.29
CA LEU A 160 3.47 7.77 -6.88
C LEU A 160 3.42 9.11 -6.14
N HIS A 161 2.44 9.27 -5.26
CA HIS A 161 2.52 10.31 -4.24
C HIS A 161 3.79 10.09 -3.43
N CYS A 162 4.55 11.14 -3.19
CA CYS A 162 5.87 11.04 -2.57
C CYS A 162 6.15 12.28 -1.72
N VAL A 163 6.78 12.08 -0.56
CA VAL A 163 7.39 13.14 0.23
C VAL A 163 8.89 12.92 0.21
N SER A 164 9.65 13.85 -0.39
CA SER A 164 11.12 13.75 -0.55
C SER A 164 11.85 14.30 0.68
N GLY A 165 11.49 13.79 1.86
CA GLY A 165 12.21 13.94 3.13
C GLY A 165 12.84 12.58 3.49
N TYR A 166 14.06 12.57 4.03
CA TYR A 166 14.85 11.35 4.27
C TYR A 166 15.42 11.31 5.69
N PRO A 167 14.69 10.74 6.70
CA PRO A 167 13.31 10.21 6.64
C PRO A 167 12.25 11.31 6.61
N ALA A 168 11.09 11.00 6.02
CA ALA A 168 9.93 11.87 6.05
C ALA A 168 9.16 11.70 7.37
N PRO A 169 8.68 12.79 8.03
CA PRO A 169 7.75 12.65 9.15
C PRO A 169 6.37 12.19 8.64
N ALA A 170 5.72 11.29 9.38
CA ALA A 170 4.41 10.75 9.00
C ALA A 170 3.33 11.84 8.84
N SER A 171 3.44 12.96 9.57
CA SER A 171 2.54 14.12 9.47
C SER A 171 2.50 14.75 8.07
N ASP A 172 3.58 14.61 7.30
CA ASP A 172 3.72 15.23 5.99
C ASP A 172 3.17 14.34 4.86
N SER A 173 2.84 13.09 5.16
CA SER A 173 2.41 12.10 4.17
C SER A 173 1.11 12.45 3.45
N ASN A 174 0.19 13.17 4.09
CA ASN A 174 -1.06 13.66 3.48
C ASN A 174 -1.73 12.65 2.54
N LEU A 175 -1.92 11.40 3.00
CA LEU A 175 -2.37 10.26 2.18
C LEU A 175 -3.69 10.50 1.43
N ALA A 176 -4.51 11.45 1.89
CA ALA A 176 -5.72 11.87 1.18
C ALA A 176 -5.43 12.47 -0.22
N THR A 177 -4.18 12.81 -0.50
CA THR A 177 -3.72 13.24 -1.83
C THR A 177 -3.79 12.12 -2.86
N ILE A 178 -3.64 10.86 -2.46
CA ILE A 178 -3.66 9.69 -3.37
C ILE A 178 -4.96 9.60 -4.18
N PRO A 179 -6.16 9.53 -3.56
CA PRO A 179 -7.41 9.48 -4.32
C PRO A 179 -7.69 10.78 -5.07
N ASP A 180 -7.20 11.92 -4.61
CA ASP A 180 -7.37 13.21 -5.31
C ASP A 180 -6.56 13.24 -6.60
N LEU A 181 -5.29 12.83 -6.57
CA LEU A 181 -4.44 12.70 -7.75
C LEU A 181 -5.02 11.69 -8.76
N ALA A 182 -5.47 10.52 -8.29
CA ALA A 182 -6.07 9.51 -9.16
C ALA A 182 -7.27 10.07 -9.93
N ARG A 183 -8.13 10.85 -9.25
CA ARG A 183 -9.29 11.50 -9.87
C ARG A 183 -8.89 12.59 -10.87
N LYS A 184 -7.91 13.44 -10.52
CA LYS A 184 -7.48 14.56 -11.36
C LYS A 184 -6.72 14.13 -12.60
N LEU A 185 -5.80 13.19 -12.44
CA LEU A 185 -4.91 12.76 -13.50
C LEU A 185 -5.52 11.62 -14.37
N GLY A 186 -6.52 10.89 -13.84
CA GLY A 186 -7.10 9.75 -14.55
C GLY A 186 -6.10 8.61 -14.77
N VAL A 187 -5.17 8.40 -13.83
CA VAL A 187 -4.18 7.32 -13.80
C VAL A 187 -4.17 6.62 -12.45
N PRO A 188 -3.72 5.36 -12.36
CA PRO A 188 -3.46 4.72 -11.07
C PRO A 188 -2.45 5.51 -10.24
N VAL A 189 -2.67 5.57 -8.92
CA VAL A 189 -1.77 6.26 -7.98
C VAL A 189 -1.35 5.31 -6.87
N GLY A 190 -0.08 5.34 -6.52
CA GLY A 190 0.53 4.63 -5.40
C GLY A 190 1.24 5.58 -4.43
N LEU A 191 2.10 5.02 -3.60
CA LEU A 191 2.93 5.75 -2.64
C LEU A 191 4.40 5.39 -2.79
N SER A 192 5.29 6.38 -2.88
CA SER A 192 6.73 6.25 -2.64
C SER A 192 7.01 6.79 -1.24
N ASP A 193 7.35 5.88 -0.31
CA ASP A 193 7.37 6.16 1.12
C ASP A 193 8.78 6.19 1.70
N HIS A 194 9.10 7.30 2.37
CA HIS A 194 10.37 7.51 3.09
C HIS A 194 10.15 7.67 4.61
N THR A 195 8.96 7.37 5.12
CA THR A 195 8.71 7.36 6.58
C THR A 195 9.36 6.15 7.22
N LEU A 196 9.63 6.21 8.51
CA LEU A 196 10.08 5.04 9.26
C LEU A 196 8.91 4.07 9.53
N GLY A 197 9.22 2.76 9.48
CA GLY A 197 8.25 1.72 9.74
C GLY A 197 7.25 1.47 8.61
N THR A 198 6.11 0.84 8.93
CA THR A 198 5.17 0.28 7.94
C THR A 198 3.75 0.84 8.04
N ALA A 199 3.46 1.68 9.04
CA ALA A 199 2.11 2.17 9.29
C ALA A 199 1.57 3.06 8.15
N VAL A 200 2.40 3.98 7.64
CA VAL A 200 2.02 4.92 6.58
C VAL A 200 1.73 4.19 5.27
N PRO A 201 2.61 3.32 4.74
CA PRO A 201 2.33 2.61 3.49
C PRO A 201 1.15 1.64 3.61
N ILE A 202 0.91 1.00 4.77
CA ILE A 202 -0.31 0.19 4.98
C ILE A 202 -1.56 1.06 4.93
N ALA A 203 -1.55 2.23 5.57
CA ALA A 203 -2.67 3.17 5.54
C ALA A 203 -2.95 3.70 4.12
N ALA A 204 -1.93 3.85 3.28
CA ALA A 204 -2.07 4.31 1.90
C ALA A 204 -2.95 3.36 1.06
N ILE A 205 -2.94 2.05 1.35
CA ILE A 205 -3.81 1.07 0.69
C ILE A 205 -5.29 1.42 0.91
N ALA A 206 -5.66 1.86 2.12
CA ALA A 206 -7.03 2.29 2.41
C ALA A 206 -7.42 3.59 1.69
N GLN A 207 -6.45 4.37 1.23
CA GLN A 207 -6.66 5.54 0.38
C GLN A 207 -6.65 5.20 -1.12
N GLY A 208 -6.52 3.92 -1.48
CA GLY A 208 -6.56 3.46 -2.86
C GLY A 208 -5.20 3.38 -3.54
N ALA A 209 -4.09 3.41 -2.80
CA ALA A 209 -2.77 3.18 -3.35
C ALA A 209 -2.69 1.79 -4.00
N VAL A 210 -2.23 1.73 -5.26
CA VAL A 210 -2.11 0.48 -6.02
C VAL A 210 -0.69 -0.07 -6.04
N LEU A 211 0.29 0.72 -5.63
CA LEU A 211 1.71 0.37 -5.54
C LEU A 211 2.32 1.05 -4.31
N ILE A 212 3.15 0.33 -3.58
CA ILE A 212 3.99 0.86 -2.51
C ILE A 212 5.45 0.70 -2.91
N GLU A 213 6.20 1.79 -2.89
CA GLU A 213 7.65 1.82 -3.09
C GLU A 213 8.32 2.17 -1.76
N LYS A 214 9.33 1.38 -1.36
CA LYS A 214 10.08 1.56 -0.13
C LYS A 214 11.54 1.18 -0.33
N HIS A 215 12.47 1.88 0.33
CA HIS A 215 13.87 1.51 0.35
C HIS A 215 14.10 0.23 1.17
N LEU A 216 15.03 -0.62 0.70
CA LEU A 216 15.44 -1.87 1.35
C LEU A 216 16.96 -1.89 1.52
N THR A 217 17.42 -2.21 2.72
CA THR A 217 18.82 -2.60 3.04
C THR A 217 18.82 -3.98 3.68
N LEU A 218 19.97 -4.64 3.78
CA LEU A 218 20.08 -5.91 4.51
C LEU A 218 20.13 -5.68 6.03
N ASP A 219 20.90 -4.67 6.43
CA ASP A 219 21.08 -4.25 7.82
C ASP A 219 21.39 -2.75 7.80
N ARG A 220 20.70 -1.97 8.63
CA ARG A 220 20.93 -0.52 8.76
C ARG A 220 22.28 -0.20 9.41
N ASP A 221 22.77 -1.09 10.28
CA ASP A 221 24.04 -0.91 10.96
C ASP A 221 25.25 -1.06 10.03
N ASP A 222 25.07 -1.66 8.83
CA ASP A 222 26.10 -1.69 7.77
C ASP A 222 26.37 -0.31 7.16
N GLY A 223 25.53 0.68 7.45
CA GLY A 223 25.64 2.04 6.93
C GLY A 223 25.34 2.13 5.43
N GLY A 224 25.75 3.25 4.84
CA GLY A 224 25.49 3.60 3.45
C GLY A 224 24.54 4.78 3.30
N PRO A 225 24.44 5.36 2.09
CA PRO A 225 23.75 6.64 1.89
C PRO A 225 22.24 6.61 2.21
N ASP A 226 21.58 5.46 2.07
CA ASP A 226 20.13 5.33 2.22
C ASP A 226 19.72 4.38 3.37
N ALA A 227 20.66 3.83 4.13
CA ALA A 227 20.38 2.79 5.12
C ALA A 227 19.44 3.27 6.24
N ALA A 228 19.65 4.49 6.74
CA ALA A 228 18.98 5.01 7.93
C ALA A 228 17.43 5.06 7.82
N PHE A 229 16.88 5.20 6.62
CA PHE A 229 15.42 5.24 6.38
C PHE A 229 14.92 4.03 5.59
N SER A 230 15.79 3.06 5.30
CA SER A 230 15.44 1.81 4.61
C SER A 230 14.80 0.80 5.56
N LEU A 231 13.93 -0.06 5.04
CA LEU A 231 13.48 -1.26 5.74
C LEU A 231 14.56 -2.34 5.70
N GLU A 232 14.56 -3.18 6.71
CA GLU A 232 15.25 -4.47 6.71
C GLU A 232 14.33 -5.59 6.21
N PRO A 233 14.86 -6.80 5.87
CA PRO A 233 14.08 -7.86 5.24
C PRO A 233 12.83 -8.27 6.02
N ASP A 234 12.91 -8.42 7.35
CA ASP A 234 11.77 -8.79 8.19
C ASP A 234 10.71 -7.68 8.24
N GLU A 235 11.13 -6.42 8.23
CA GLU A 235 10.24 -5.27 8.17
C GLU A 235 9.53 -5.19 6.81
N LEU A 236 10.27 -5.46 5.71
CA LEU A 236 9.68 -5.53 4.37
C LEU A 236 8.67 -6.66 4.28
N LYS A 237 8.98 -7.83 4.83
CA LYS A 237 8.01 -8.94 4.90
C LYS A 237 6.75 -8.54 5.66
N GLY A 238 6.90 -7.91 6.82
CA GLY A 238 5.79 -7.38 7.59
C GLY A 238 4.96 -6.35 6.81
N LEU A 239 5.61 -5.50 6.02
CA LEU A 239 4.93 -4.55 5.13
C LEU A 239 4.13 -5.28 4.04
N VAL A 240 4.74 -6.25 3.35
CA VAL A 240 4.08 -7.03 2.28
C VAL A 240 2.84 -7.74 2.81
N ASP A 241 2.95 -8.41 3.95
CA ASP A 241 1.82 -9.10 4.60
C ASP A 241 0.74 -8.09 5.03
N GLY A 242 1.16 -6.94 5.57
CA GLY A 242 0.28 -5.86 6.01
C GLY A 242 -0.51 -5.22 4.87
N VAL A 243 0.13 -4.88 3.75
CA VAL A 243 -0.55 -4.26 2.60
C VAL A 243 -1.51 -5.24 1.92
N ARG A 244 -1.14 -6.52 1.81
CA ARG A 244 -2.04 -7.56 1.28
C ARG A 244 -3.26 -7.75 2.17
N THR A 245 -3.07 -7.78 3.49
CA THR A 245 -4.16 -7.85 4.46
C THR A 245 -5.07 -6.63 4.37
N ALA A 246 -4.50 -5.42 4.31
CA ALA A 246 -5.25 -4.17 4.17
C ALA A 246 -6.07 -4.15 2.87
N TRP A 247 -5.47 -4.57 1.75
CA TRP A 247 -6.16 -4.70 0.46
C TRP A 247 -7.37 -5.64 0.54
N GLN A 248 -7.20 -6.83 1.13
CA GLN A 248 -8.28 -7.80 1.30
C GLN A 248 -9.40 -7.26 2.19
N ALA A 249 -9.02 -6.54 3.26
CA ALA A 249 -9.96 -5.97 4.23
C ALA A 249 -10.73 -4.76 3.71
N PHE A 250 -10.17 -4.00 2.76
CA PHE A 250 -10.78 -2.78 2.26
C PHE A 250 -12.15 -3.04 1.60
N GLY A 251 -12.26 -4.03 0.73
CA GLY A 251 -13.52 -4.49 0.14
C GLY A 251 -14.36 -3.36 -0.47
N LYS A 252 -15.68 -3.49 -0.31
CA LYS A 252 -16.69 -2.50 -0.72
C LYS A 252 -17.83 -2.44 0.30
N PRO A 253 -18.61 -1.35 0.39
CA PRO A 253 -19.78 -1.29 1.26
C PRO A 253 -20.70 -2.49 1.03
N HIS A 254 -20.97 -3.24 2.13
CA HIS A 254 -21.74 -4.47 2.08
C HIS A 254 -22.39 -4.73 3.44
N TYR A 255 -23.72 -4.84 3.46
CA TYR A 255 -24.52 -4.96 4.69
C TYR A 255 -25.15 -6.36 4.87
N GLU A 256 -25.00 -7.25 3.89
CA GLU A 256 -25.45 -8.62 4.02
C GLU A 256 -24.56 -9.43 4.95
N ARG A 257 -25.12 -10.50 5.52
CA ARG A 257 -24.37 -11.37 6.43
C ARG A 257 -23.20 -12.03 5.70
N LYS A 258 -22.06 -11.96 6.33
CA LYS A 258 -20.87 -12.64 5.83
C LYS A 258 -21.01 -14.15 6.02
N GLU A 259 -20.32 -14.92 5.19
CA GLU A 259 -20.33 -16.38 5.28
C GLU A 259 -19.90 -16.85 6.68
N SER A 260 -18.86 -16.23 7.25
CA SER A 260 -18.36 -16.48 8.60
C SER A 260 -19.37 -16.20 9.74
N GLU A 261 -20.41 -15.40 9.47
CA GLU A 261 -21.44 -15.05 10.46
C GLU A 261 -22.68 -15.96 10.40
N LYS A 262 -22.87 -16.70 9.29
CA LYS A 262 -24.09 -17.48 9.08
C LYS A 262 -24.34 -18.50 10.20
N GLY A 263 -23.30 -19.19 10.66
CA GLY A 263 -23.39 -20.13 11.78
C GLY A 263 -23.74 -19.48 13.13
N ASN A 264 -23.45 -18.17 13.28
CA ASN A 264 -23.68 -17.44 14.52
C ASN A 264 -25.12 -16.87 14.64
N VAL A 265 -25.94 -16.99 13.59
CA VAL A 265 -27.33 -16.52 13.61
C VAL A 265 -28.14 -17.17 14.73
N ILE A 266 -27.86 -18.43 15.04
CA ILE A 266 -28.53 -19.17 16.12
C ILE A 266 -28.31 -18.53 17.49
N PHE A 267 -27.23 -17.77 17.70
CA PHE A 267 -26.94 -17.10 18.97
C PHE A 267 -27.61 -15.72 19.10
N ARG A 268 -28.43 -15.32 18.13
CA ARG A 268 -29.24 -14.09 18.26
C ARG A 268 -30.28 -14.27 19.37
N ARG A 269 -30.73 -13.15 19.93
CA ARG A 269 -31.84 -13.16 20.88
C ARG A 269 -33.18 -13.36 20.15
N SER A 270 -34.07 -14.09 20.82
CA SER A 270 -35.46 -14.20 20.44
C SER A 270 -36.35 -14.35 21.69
N LEU A 271 -37.64 -14.32 21.52
CA LEU A 271 -38.58 -14.46 22.64
C LEU A 271 -38.79 -15.91 22.99
N TYR A 272 -38.66 -16.20 24.29
CA TYR A 272 -38.85 -17.53 24.86
C TYR A 272 -39.77 -17.50 26.07
N VAL A 273 -40.54 -18.56 26.25
CA VAL A 273 -41.20 -18.87 27.50
C VAL A 273 -40.12 -19.26 28.54
N VAL A 274 -40.10 -18.56 29.67
CA VAL A 274 -39.15 -18.77 30.76
C VAL A 274 -39.74 -19.30 32.06
N GLU A 275 -41.07 -19.29 32.14
CA GLU A 275 -41.92 -19.98 33.13
C GLU A 275 -43.12 -20.59 32.40
N ASP A 276 -43.61 -21.76 32.82
CA ASP A 276 -44.76 -22.43 32.21
C ASP A 276 -45.97 -21.47 32.15
N ILE A 277 -46.73 -21.54 31.09
CA ILE A 277 -47.97 -20.75 30.87
C ILE A 277 -49.08 -21.73 30.58
N ASP A 278 -50.19 -21.66 31.35
CA ASP A 278 -51.38 -22.47 31.12
C ASP A 278 -52.09 -22.10 29.83
N ASP A 279 -52.95 -22.98 29.35
CA ASP A 279 -53.84 -22.65 28.24
C ASP A 279 -54.69 -21.39 28.58
N ASN A 280 -54.77 -20.47 27.65
CA ASN A 280 -55.40 -19.15 27.85
C ASN A 280 -54.69 -18.26 28.92
N GLY A 281 -53.48 -18.61 29.38
CA GLY A 281 -52.66 -17.82 30.30
C GLY A 281 -52.11 -16.54 29.66
N VAL A 282 -51.90 -15.52 30.50
CA VAL A 282 -51.46 -14.19 30.00
C VAL A 282 -49.95 -14.12 29.88
N PHE A 283 -49.45 -13.59 28.77
CA PHE A 283 -48.03 -13.28 28.60
C PHE A 283 -47.60 -12.04 29.42
N THR A 284 -46.59 -12.19 30.21
CA THR A 284 -46.07 -11.17 31.12
C THR A 284 -44.53 -11.10 31.05
N ASN A 285 -43.95 -10.01 31.56
CA ASN A 285 -42.49 -9.90 31.69
C ASN A 285 -41.85 -10.96 32.61
N ARG A 286 -42.70 -11.68 33.39
CA ARG A 286 -42.24 -12.77 34.25
C ARG A 286 -42.03 -14.06 33.44
N ASN A 287 -42.96 -14.43 32.59
CA ASN A 287 -43.02 -15.71 31.89
C ASN A 287 -42.45 -15.66 30.45
N VAL A 288 -42.24 -14.48 29.87
CA VAL A 288 -41.60 -14.30 28.55
C VAL A 288 -40.41 -13.36 28.64
N ARG A 289 -39.28 -13.76 28.04
CA ARG A 289 -38.10 -12.93 27.97
C ARG A 289 -37.37 -13.05 26.62
N SER A 290 -36.65 -11.99 26.29
CA SER A 290 -35.68 -11.99 25.20
C SER A 290 -34.37 -12.67 25.67
N ILE A 291 -34.13 -13.88 25.18
CA ILE A 291 -32.93 -14.68 25.52
C ILE A 291 -32.35 -15.28 24.24
N ARG A 292 -31.22 -15.99 24.35
CA ARG A 292 -30.69 -16.88 23.31
C ARG A 292 -31.25 -18.29 23.53
N PRO A 293 -31.42 -19.09 22.47
CA PRO A 293 -31.04 -18.94 21.07
C PRO A 293 -32.06 -18.20 20.21
N GLY A 294 -31.82 -18.07 18.91
CA GLY A 294 -32.57 -17.24 17.97
C GLY A 294 -33.65 -17.98 17.18
N PHE A 295 -34.40 -18.91 17.83
CA PHE A 295 -35.42 -19.71 17.17
C PHE A 295 -36.86 -19.18 17.35
N GLY A 296 -37.10 -18.29 18.32
CA GLY A 296 -38.41 -17.69 18.56
C GLY A 296 -38.55 -16.33 17.84
N LEU A 297 -39.66 -15.68 18.07
CA LEU A 297 -40.00 -14.36 17.51
C LEU A 297 -38.93 -13.31 17.87
N PRO A 298 -38.65 -12.38 16.96
CA PRO A 298 -37.73 -11.26 17.23
C PRO A 298 -38.13 -10.46 18.47
N PRO A 299 -37.17 -10.02 19.33
CA PRO A 299 -37.46 -9.28 20.56
C PRO A 299 -38.29 -8.01 20.39
N LYS A 300 -38.30 -7.40 19.20
CA LYS A 300 -39.10 -6.21 18.88
C LYS A 300 -40.60 -6.42 19.07
N HIS A 301 -41.06 -7.68 19.04
CA HIS A 301 -42.48 -8.02 19.19
C HIS A 301 -42.90 -8.23 20.66
N LEU A 302 -41.97 -8.14 21.62
CA LEU A 302 -42.30 -8.31 23.04
C LEU A 302 -43.46 -7.36 23.51
N PRO A 303 -43.46 -6.05 23.17
CA PRO A 303 -44.55 -5.16 23.58
C PRO A 303 -45.90 -5.54 23.00
N GLU A 304 -45.93 -6.17 21.82
CA GLU A 304 -47.18 -6.60 21.15
C GLU A 304 -47.76 -7.88 21.77
N ILE A 305 -46.89 -8.68 22.44
CA ILE A 305 -47.25 -9.97 23.02
C ILE A 305 -47.68 -9.82 24.48
N LEU A 306 -47.08 -8.92 25.22
CA LEU A 306 -47.39 -8.68 26.62
C LEU A 306 -48.89 -8.31 26.80
N GLY A 307 -49.58 -9.00 27.73
CA GLY A 307 -50.99 -8.81 28.00
C GLY A 307 -51.93 -9.68 27.15
N ARG A 308 -51.45 -10.25 26.05
CA ARG A 308 -52.22 -11.21 25.22
C ARG A 308 -52.26 -12.60 25.92
N ARG A 309 -53.09 -13.50 25.42
CA ARG A 309 -53.25 -14.83 25.98
C ARG A 309 -52.66 -15.92 25.10
N ALA A 310 -52.10 -16.95 25.73
CA ALA A 310 -51.60 -18.13 25.04
C ALA A 310 -52.75 -18.91 24.40
N THR A 311 -52.58 -19.40 23.17
CA THR A 311 -53.56 -20.23 22.44
C THR A 311 -53.56 -21.69 22.90
N ARG A 312 -52.57 -22.08 23.71
CA ARG A 312 -52.40 -23.41 24.30
C ARG A 312 -51.46 -23.31 25.50
N ALA A 313 -51.38 -24.39 26.28
CA ALA A 313 -50.37 -24.49 27.34
C ALA A 313 -48.93 -24.49 26.74
N LEU A 314 -48.03 -23.68 27.29
CA LEU A 314 -46.65 -23.50 26.85
C LEU A 314 -45.69 -23.86 27.98
N LYS A 315 -44.54 -24.44 27.63
CA LYS A 315 -43.53 -24.87 28.59
C LYS A 315 -42.34 -23.92 28.59
N ARG A 316 -41.68 -23.84 29.74
CA ARG A 316 -40.40 -23.20 29.86
C ARG A 316 -39.41 -23.79 28.86
N GLY A 317 -38.84 -22.92 28.01
CA GLY A 317 -37.93 -23.31 26.95
C GLY A 317 -38.56 -23.30 25.56
N ASP A 318 -39.90 -23.13 25.46
CA ASP A 318 -40.54 -23.00 24.15
C ASP A 318 -40.12 -21.68 23.49
N PRO A 319 -39.62 -21.70 22.23
CA PRO A 319 -39.45 -20.50 21.44
C PRO A 319 -40.82 -19.98 21.04
N LEU A 320 -41.12 -18.72 21.30
CA LEU A 320 -42.42 -18.15 20.92
C LEU A 320 -42.55 -18.02 19.40
N ASP A 321 -43.75 -18.41 18.90
CA ASP A 321 -44.19 -18.13 17.55
C ASP A 321 -45.61 -17.48 17.60
N TRP A 322 -46.01 -16.84 16.50
CA TRP A 322 -47.31 -16.14 16.42
C TRP A 322 -48.51 -17.08 16.59
N ASP A 323 -48.39 -18.36 16.23
CA ASP A 323 -49.46 -19.36 16.44
C ASP A 323 -49.75 -19.61 17.92
N MET A 324 -48.82 -19.30 18.81
CA MET A 324 -48.93 -19.42 20.28
C MET A 324 -49.59 -18.20 20.93
N VAL A 325 -49.76 -17.10 20.17
CA VAL A 325 -50.25 -15.81 20.69
C VAL A 325 -51.66 -15.53 20.21
N GLY A 326 -52.64 -15.64 21.12
CA GLY A 326 -54.03 -15.37 20.84
C GLY A 326 -54.34 -13.90 20.63
N ASP A 327 -55.62 -13.58 20.28
CA ASP A 327 -56.07 -12.20 20.11
C ASP A 327 -56.02 -11.42 21.43
N ALA A 328 -55.98 -10.07 21.33
CA ALA A 328 -55.87 -9.18 22.48
C ALA A 328 -57.17 -9.14 23.31
#